data_9714d611536e50879e3796ec90c1c185
#
_entry.id   9714d611536e50879e3796ec90c1c185
#
_cell.length_a   1.000
_cell.length_b   1.000
_cell.length_c   1.000
_cell.angle_alpha   90.00
_cell.angle_beta   90.00
_cell.angle_gamma   90.00
#
_symmetry.space_group_name_H-M   'P 1'
#
loop_
_entity.id
_entity.type
_entity.pdbx_description
1 polymer ?
#
loop_
_entity_poly.entity_id
_entity_poly.type
_entity_poly.pdbx_seq_one_letter_code
_entity_poly.pdbx_strand_id
1 'polypeptide(L)'
;GRNMISNPYPSNIDLKQLTQNNSSITDGLYYFWTNDARSFQNNVTATYGEYGNYKVNQYAILNALGSTPATASATSSTKLPSNIVKPGQGFIIQAKSAGDLVFNNSLRTIATKDTSNRDAVFFNRMSSNKKDAADQIDGRYWLSLISPVGAKNVLLVGYVSDATNDFDVKYDAPIAMSSSDNFYSIVNDKKLSIQGRNSPNIISDRVPLGMSNFMAGNYKIKLENQDGLFMNNQQKIYIKDNMTGVLKELSGSNDYTFYTDAGEINGRFEIVYQEESTLGVNQVKKQNVLIFRDND
;
A
#
# COMPACT_ATOMS: atom_id res chain seq x y z
N GLY A 1 -6.51 -19.73 -8.85
CA GLY A 1 -6.94 -18.91 -9.98
C GLY A 1 -7.84 -17.75 -9.56
N ARG A 2 -8.14 -16.81 -10.47
CA ARG A 2 -9.04 -15.67 -10.25
C ARG A 2 -10.40 -15.99 -10.83
N ASN A 3 -11.45 -15.80 -10.04
CA ASN A 3 -12.85 -16.08 -10.44
C ASN A 3 -13.70 -14.85 -10.15
N MET A 4 -14.46 -14.40 -11.16
CA MET A 4 -15.43 -13.32 -10.99
C MET A 4 -16.73 -13.90 -10.46
N ILE A 5 -17.20 -13.36 -9.36
CA ILE A 5 -18.46 -13.74 -8.71
C ILE A 5 -19.22 -12.49 -8.26
N SER A 6 -20.45 -12.66 -7.83
CA SER A 6 -21.26 -11.57 -7.29
C SER A 6 -21.96 -12.00 -6.01
N ASN A 7 -22.37 -11.02 -5.21
CA ASN A 7 -23.23 -11.28 -4.07
C ASN A 7 -24.61 -11.78 -4.56
N PRO A 8 -24.98 -13.04 -4.25
CA PRO A 8 -26.25 -13.62 -4.70
C PRO A 8 -27.44 -13.26 -3.84
N TYR A 9 -27.22 -12.58 -2.71
CA TYR A 9 -28.28 -12.27 -1.75
C TYR A 9 -28.87 -10.88 -1.98
N PRO A 10 -30.14 -10.66 -1.62
CA PRO A 10 -30.77 -9.34 -1.59
C PRO A 10 -30.35 -8.48 -0.40
N SER A 11 -29.35 -8.93 0.36
CA SER A 11 -28.73 -8.24 1.49
C SER A 11 -27.24 -8.09 1.27
N ASN A 12 -26.59 -7.25 2.04
CA ASN A 12 -25.12 -7.19 2.06
C ASN A 12 -24.55 -8.51 2.59
N ILE A 13 -23.31 -8.83 2.17
CA ILE A 13 -22.52 -9.93 2.72
C ILE A 13 -21.18 -9.41 3.26
N ASP A 14 -20.63 -10.17 4.23
CA ASP A 14 -19.31 -9.91 4.80
C ASP A 14 -18.28 -10.87 4.19
N LEU A 15 -17.25 -10.32 3.55
CA LEU A 15 -16.18 -11.10 2.93
C LEU A 15 -15.26 -11.76 3.95
N LYS A 16 -15.15 -11.25 5.18
CA LYS A 16 -14.42 -11.95 6.25
C LYS A 16 -15.09 -13.29 6.57
N GLN A 17 -16.41 -13.29 6.69
CA GLN A 17 -17.18 -14.52 6.87
C GLN A 17 -17.07 -15.43 5.65
N LEU A 18 -17.09 -14.87 4.44
CA LEU A 18 -16.90 -15.66 3.21
C LEU A 18 -15.54 -16.37 3.22
N THR A 19 -14.46 -15.66 3.58
CA THR A 19 -13.13 -16.24 3.72
C THR A 19 -13.08 -17.33 4.78
N GLN A 20 -13.63 -17.08 5.97
CA GLN A 20 -13.65 -18.05 7.07
C GLN A 20 -14.39 -19.33 6.70
N ASN A 21 -15.58 -19.20 6.07
CA ASN A 21 -16.40 -20.34 5.65
C ASN A 21 -15.78 -21.12 4.48
N ASN A 22 -14.82 -20.53 3.76
CA ASN A 22 -14.18 -21.09 2.58
C ASN A 22 -12.65 -21.12 2.70
N SER A 23 -12.12 -21.29 3.90
CA SER A 23 -10.68 -21.20 4.17
C SER A 23 -9.82 -22.26 3.46
N SER A 24 -10.43 -23.37 3.00
CA SER A 24 -9.78 -24.35 2.14
C SER A 24 -9.62 -23.88 0.69
N ILE A 25 -10.46 -22.94 0.24
CA ILE A 25 -10.54 -22.48 -1.16
C ILE A 25 -9.81 -21.14 -1.36
N THR A 26 -9.86 -20.25 -0.37
CA THR A 26 -9.30 -18.89 -0.48
C THR A 26 -8.63 -18.43 0.82
N ASP A 27 -7.65 -17.54 0.70
CA ASP A 27 -7.04 -16.82 1.81
C ASP A 27 -7.58 -15.39 1.95
N GLY A 28 -8.64 -15.04 1.18
CA GLY A 28 -9.34 -13.77 1.30
C GLY A 28 -8.73 -12.62 0.50
N LEU A 29 -8.08 -12.94 -0.63
CA LEU A 29 -7.62 -11.91 -1.57
C LEU A 29 -8.73 -11.61 -2.58
N TYR A 30 -9.18 -10.35 -2.58
CA TYR A 30 -10.28 -9.85 -3.39
C TYR A 30 -9.87 -8.67 -4.26
N TYR A 31 -10.44 -8.57 -5.46
CA TYR A 31 -10.25 -7.45 -6.38
C TYR A 31 -11.61 -6.86 -6.75
N PHE A 32 -11.68 -5.54 -6.74
CA PHE A 32 -12.86 -4.78 -7.11
C PHE A 32 -12.54 -3.88 -8.28
N TRP A 33 -13.24 -4.06 -9.38
CA TRP A 33 -13.13 -3.14 -10.50
C TRP A 33 -13.76 -1.79 -10.15
N THR A 34 -13.07 -0.70 -10.49
CA THR A 34 -13.54 0.66 -10.29
C THR A 34 -13.23 1.53 -11.50
N ASN A 35 -14.05 2.55 -11.72
CA ASN A 35 -13.91 3.50 -12.81
C ASN A 35 -13.41 4.89 -12.35
N ASP A 36 -12.81 4.98 -11.17
CA ASP A 36 -12.36 6.26 -10.59
C ASP A 36 -11.28 6.95 -11.44
N ALA A 37 -10.56 6.19 -12.26
CA ALA A 37 -9.53 6.71 -13.16
C ALA A 37 -10.08 7.26 -14.49
N ARG A 38 -11.37 7.18 -14.76
CA ARG A 38 -11.95 7.57 -16.06
C ARG A 38 -11.73 9.05 -16.39
N SER A 39 -11.92 9.93 -15.43
CA SER A 39 -11.69 11.37 -15.62
C SER A 39 -10.22 11.68 -15.88
N PHE A 40 -9.34 10.88 -15.31
CA PHE A 40 -7.90 10.99 -15.48
C PHE A 40 -7.47 10.53 -16.88
N GLN A 41 -7.97 9.40 -17.34
CA GLN A 41 -7.68 8.88 -18.68
C GLN A 41 -8.05 9.88 -19.76
N ASN A 42 -9.17 10.59 -19.61
CA ASN A 42 -9.61 11.59 -20.56
C ASN A 42 -8.69 12.83 -20.62
N ASN A 43 -8.07 13.20 -19.53
CA ASN A 43 -7.17 14.37 -19.45
C ASN A 43 -5.76 14.08 -19.98
N VAL A 44 -5.36 12.83 -20.08
CA VAL A 44 -4.01 12.42 -20.51
C VAL A 44 -3.98 12.06 -22.01
N THR A 45 -5.12 11.99 -22.66
CA THR A 45 -5.28 11.62 -24.07
C THR A 45 -4.42 12.45 -25.02
N ALA A 46 -4.26 13.72 -24.75
CA ALA A 46 -3.50 14.64 -25.60
C ALA A 46 -1.97 14.43 -25.55
N THR A 47 -1.46 13.72 -24.56
CA THR A 47 -0.01 13.61 -24.32
C THR A 47 0.57 12.27 -24.75
N TYR A 48 -0.25 11.23 -24.91
CA TYR A 48 0.19 9.84 -25.09
C TYR A 48 -0.28 9.14 -26.38
N GLY A 49 -0.55 9.89 -27.44
CA GLY A 49 -0.90 9.34 -28.76
C GLY A 49 -2.40 9.21 -29.00
N GLU A 50 -2.76 8.80 -30.23
CA GLU A 50 -4.08 8.92 -30.85
C GLU A 50 -5.26 8.30 -30.06
N TYR A 51 -5.01 7.53 -29.02
CA TYR A 51 -6.06 6.81 -28.28
C TYR A 51 -6.01 6.96 -26.76
N GLY A 52 -5.20 7.89 -26.24
CA GLY A 52 -5.20 8.18 -24.80
C GLY A 52 -5.00 6.99 -23.89
N ASN A 53 -4.11 6.09 -24.26
CA ASN A 53 -3.91 4.82 -23.58
C ASN A 53 -2.98 4.93 -22.36
N TYR A 54 -3.20 5.91 -21.50
CA TYR A 54 -2.60 5.82 -20.17
C TYR A 54 -3.23 4.63 -19.45
N LYS A 55 -2.45 3.57 -19.31
CA LYS A 55 -2.91 2.34 -18.65
C LYS A 55 -2.87 2.54 -17.16
N VAL A 56 -4.02 2.69 -16.56
CA VAL A 56 -4.19 2.81 -15.11
C VAL A 56 -4.62 1.48 -14.52
N ASN A 57 -4.20 1.21 -13.29
CA ASN A 57 -4.72 0.09 -12.52
C ASN A 57 -6.17 0.38 -12.12
N GLN A 58 -7.11 -0.39 -12.65
CA GLN A 58 -8.55 -0.25 -12.40
C GLN A 58 -9.06 -1.16 -11.29
N TYR A 59 -8.19 -1.87 -10.60
CA TYR A 59 -8.57 -2.79 -9.53
C TYR A 59 -8.11 -2.28 -8.17
N ALA A 60 -9.07 -2.07 -7.28
CA ALA A 60 -8.82 -1.96 -5.87
C ALA A 60 -8.67 -3.36 -5.26
N ILE A 61 -7.81 -3.50 -4.27
CA ILE A 61 -7.43 -4.78 -3.69
C ILE A 61 -7.80 -4.80 -2.20
N LEU A 62 -8.26 -5.95 -1.72
CA LEU A 62 -8.58 -6.18 -0.32
C LEU A 62 -8.05 -7.56 0.09
N ASN A 63 -7.38 -7.62 1.24
CA ASN A 63 -7.01 -8.87 1.91
C ASN A 63 -7.15 -8.73 3.45
N ALA A 64 -6.60 -9.68 4.22
CA ALA A 64 -6.66 -9.66 5.68
C ALA A 64 -5.94 -8.45 6.30
N LEU A 65 -4.86 -7.96 5.66
CA LEU A 65 -4.11 -6.81 6.16
C LEU A 65 -4.85 -5.48 5.97
N GLY A 66 -5.62 -5.37 4.89
CA GLY A 66 -6.33 -4.15 4.55
C GLY A 66 -6.59 -4.00 3.05
N SER A 67 -6.65 -2.77 2.58
CA SER A 67 -6.99 -2.51 1.19
C SER A 67 -6.15 -1.39 0.55
N THR A 68 -5.99 -1.49 -0.77
CA THR A 68 -5.42 -0.44 -1.62
C THR A 68 -6.44 -0.05 -2.69
N PRO A 69 -6.48 1.24 -3.09
CA PRO A 69 -7.36 1.71 -4.15
C PRO A 69 -6.82 1.30 -5.53
N ALA A 70 -7.67 1.40 -6.53
CA ALA A 70 -7.21 1.53 -7.90
C ALA A 70 -6.46 2.87 -8.10
N THR A 71 -5.81 3.04 -9.25
CA THR A 71 -5.23 4.33 -9.64
C THR A 71 -6.31 5.42 -9.61
N ALA A 72 -6.00 6.54 -9.00
CA ALA A 72 -6.88 7.68 -8.87
C ALA A 72 -6.16 9.00 -9.18
N SER A 73 -6.89 10.09 -9.33
CA SER A 73 -6.28 11.42 -9.38
C SER A 73 -5.67 11.79 -8.02
N ALA A 74 -4.52 12.45 -8.03
CA ALA A 74 -3.86 12.95 -6.81
C ALA A 74 -4.73 13.93 -6.02
N THR A 75 -5.68 14.59 -6.68
CA THR A 75 -6.64 15.53 -6.08
C THR A 75 -7.92 14.86 -5.57
N SER A 76 -8.13 13.60 -5.91
CA SER A 76 -9.31 12.84 -5.47
C SER A 76 -9.11 12.26 -4.08
N SER A 77 -10.22 12.17 -3.32
CA SER A 77 -10.22 11.38 -2.10
C SER A 77 -9.99 9.89 -2.43
N THR A 78 -9.09 9.25 -1.70
CA THR A 78 -8.83 7.82 -1.87
C THR A 78 -10.04 7.01 -1.40
N LYS A 79 -10.56 6.15 -2.28
CA LYS A 79 -11.66 5.23 -1.97
C LYS A 79 -11.10 3.82 -1.82
N LEU A 80 -11.32 3.21 -0.67
CA LEU A 80 -10.87 1.86 -0.35
C LEU A 80 -12.04 0.88 -0.35
N PRO A 81 -11.89 -0.33 -0.90
CA PRO A 81 -12.89 -1.38 -0.75
C PRO A 81 -13.03 -1.78 0.72
N SER A 82 -14.23 -2.19 1.09
CA SER A 82 -14.53 -2.73 2.42
C SER A 82 -14.87 -4.22 2.34
N ASN A 83 -14.90 -4.87 3.50
CA ASN A 83 -15.37 -6.26 3.58
C ASN A 83 -16.86 -6.44 3.25
N ILE A 84 -17.63 -5.35 3.16
CA ILE A 84 -19.07 -5.41 2.91
C ILE A 84 -19.36 -5.27 1.43
N VAL A 85 -19.99 -6.29 0.86
CA VAL A 85 -20.37 -6.34 -0.56
C VAL A 85 -21.89 -6.22 -0.66
N LYS A 86 -22.35 -5.28 -1.47
CA LYS A 86 -23.78 -5.01 -1.69
C LYS A 86 -24.47 -6.08 -2.55
N PRO A 87 -25.81 -6.16 -2.50
CA PRO A 87 -26.58 -6.98 -3.42
C PRO A 87 -26.17 -6.73 -4.89
N GLY A 88 -25.93 -7.82 -5.62
CA GLY A 88 -25.56 -7.75 -7.03
C GLY A 88 -24.17 -7.17 -7.36
N GLN A 89 -23.41 -6.75 -6.37
CA GLN A 89 -22.04 -6.27 -6.58
C GLN A 89 -21.12 -7.42 -6.96
N GLY A 90 -20.42 -7.27 -8.10
CA GLY A 90 -19.39 -8.20 -8.55
C GLY A 90 -18.03 -7.93 -7.90
N PHE A 91 -17.27 -8.99 -7.70
CA PHE A 91 -15.88 -8.96 -7.25
C PHE A 91 -15.11 -10.16 -7.76
N ILE A 92 -13.80 -10.07 -7.79
CA ILE A 92 -12.92 -11.20 -8.13
C ILE A 92 -12.33 -11.75 -6.83
N ILE A 93 -12.42 -13.07 -6.68
CA ILE A 93 -11.77 -13.81 -5.60
C ILE A 93 -10.57 -14.58 -6.13
N GLN A 94 -9.47 -14.57 -5.38
CA GLN A 94 -8.32 -15.43 -5.64
C GLN A 94 -8.53 -16.78 -4.97
N ALA A 95 -8.70 -17.83 -5.77
CA ALA A 95 -8.74 -19.19 -5.27
C ALA A 95 -7.33 -19.78 -5.18
N LYS A 96 -6.99 -20.41 -4.06
CA LYS A 96 -5.75 -21.17 -3.82
C LYS A 96 -5.85 -22.64 -4.20
N SER A 97 -7.05 -23.19 -4.15
CA SER A 97 -7.32 -24.58 -4.54
C SER A 97 -8.60 -24.68 -5.38
N ALA A 98 -8.77 -25.81 -6.07
CA ALA A 98 -10.03 -26.15 -6.71
C ALA A 98 -11.07 -26.59 -5.66
N GLY A 99 -12.33 -26.31 -5.93
CA GLY A 99 -13.45 -26.70 -5.07
C GLY A 99 -14.62 -25.72 -5.18
N ASP A 100 -15.67 -25.99 -4.44
CA ASP A 100 -16.88 -25.18 -4.41
C ASP A 100 -16.74 -24.04 -3.41
N LEU A 101 -17.12 -22.84 -3.82
CA LEU A 101 -17.23 -21.69 -2.94
C LEU A 101 -18.64 -21.68 -2.33
N VAL A 102 -18.72 -21.85 -1.02
CA VAL A 102 -19.97 -21.96 -0.29
C VAL A 102 -20.49 -20.60 0.12
N PHE A 103 -21.71 -20.28 -0.35
CA PHE A 103 -22.52 -19.16 0.13
C PHE A 103 -23.65 -19.71 1.03
N ASN A 104 -23.76 -19.15 2.23
CA ASN A 104 -24.80 -19.46 3.17
C ASN A 104 -25.31 -18.22 3.91
N ASN A 105 -26.38 -18.37 4.69
CA ASN A 105 -27.00 -17.24 5.36
C ASN A 105 -26.11 -16.55 6.42
N SER A 106 -25.07 -17.20 6.92
CA SER A 106 -24.14 -16.58 7.89
C SER A 106 -23.33 -15.44 7.28
N LEU A 107 -23.22 -15.37 5.94
CA LEU A 107 -22.55 -14.31 5.22
C LEU A 107 -23.33 -13.00 5.23
N ARG A 108 -24.65 -13.07 5.47
CA ARG A 108 -25.53 -11.90 5.37
C ARG A 108 -25.33 -10.98 6.55
N THR A 109 -25.17 -9.70 6.27
CA THR A 109 -24.97 -8.68 7.29
C THR A 109 -25.86 -7.49 7.05
N ILE A 110 -26.27 -6.84 8.15
CA ILE A 110 -26.89 -5.54 8.10
C ILE A 110 -25.74 -4.53 8.09
N ALA A 111 -25.35 -4.05 6.93
CA ALA A 111 -24.35 -3.01 6.85
C ALA A 111 -24.90 -1.73 7.43
N THR A 112 -24.74 -1.58 8.68
CA THR A 112 -24.99 -0.31 9.32
C THR A 112 -23.86 0.00 10.23
N LYS A 113 -23.02 0.93 9.85
CA LYS A 113 -22.50 1.85 10.83
C LYS A 113 -21.83 3.08 10.21
N ASP A 114 -22.32 3.47 9.02
CA ASP A 114 -22.10 4.85 8.68
C ASP A 114 -23.37 5.40 8.02
N THR A 115 -24.28 5.89 8.84
CA THR A 115 -25.55 6.51 8.41
C THR A 115 -25.33 7.93 7.89
N SER A 116 -24.10 8.43 7.88
CA SER A 116 -23.78 9.81 7.54
C SER A 116 -23.45 10.06 6.06
N ASN A 117 -23.31 8.98 5.22
CA ASN A 117 -22.99 9.20 3.81
C ASN A 117 -23.55 8.08 2.92
N ARG A 118 -24.67 8.37 2.25
CA ARG A 118 -25.35 7.42 1.32
C ARG A 118 -24.47 6.98 0.14
N ASP A 119 -23.40 7.72 -0.18
CA ASP A 119 -22.48 7.43 -1.29
C ASP A 119 -21.26 6.58 -0.86
N ALA A 120 -21.10 6.31 0.44
CA ALA A 120 -19.92 5.66 1.01
C ALA A 120 -19.93 4.13 0.95
N VAL A 121 -20.89 3.51 0.28
CA VAL A 121 -21.18 2.08 0.47
C VAL A 121 -20.37 1.16 -0.44
N PHE A 122 -19.68 1.68 -1.48
CA PHE A 122 -18.77 0.86 -2.29
C PHE A 122 -17.33 0.91 -1.78
N PHE A 123 -16.91 2.07 -1.27
CA PHE A 123 -15.56 2.27 -0.77
C PHE A 123 -15.61 3.16 0.46
N ASN A 124 -15.01 2.73 1.55
CA ASN A 124 -14.83 3.58 2.71
C ASN A 124 -13.76 4.64 2.44
N ARG A 125 -13.99 5.86 2.92
CA ARG A 125 -12.88 6.82 3.07
C ARG A 125 -11.89 6.24 4.07
N MET A 126 -10.60 6.49 3.86
CA MET A 126 -9.57 6.14 4.83
C MET A 126 -9.95 6.75 6.18
N SER A 127 -10.45 5.93 7.07
CA SER A 127 -10.75 6.31 8.45
C SER A 127 -9.76 5.61 9.36
N SER A 128 -9.03 6.38 10.13
CA SER A 128 -7.93 5.95 10.98
C SER A 128 -8.33 5.15 12.23
N ASN A 129 -9.61 4.83 12.45
CA ASN A 129 -10.05 4.41 13.77
C ASN A 129 -10.95 3.17 13.80
N LYS A 130 -10.47 2.00 13.36
CA LYS A 130 -10.99 0.73 13.87
C LYS A 130 -9.89 -0.32 13.90
N LYS A 131 -9.43 -0.66 15.09
CA LYS A 131 -8.79 -1.95 15.36
C LYS A 131 -9.86 -3.03 15.14
N ASP A 132 -9.71 -3.78 14.07
CA ASP A 132 -10.42 -5.06 13.93
C ASP A 132 -9.75 -6.05 14.88
N ALA A 133 -10.51 -6.53 15.87
CA ALA A 133 -10.02 -7.36 16.97
C ALA A 133 -9.65 -8.81 16.56
N ALA A 134 -9.63 -9.14 15.29
CA ALA A 134 -9.43 -10.50 14.81
C ALA A 134 -8.00 -10.79 14.31
N ASP A 135 -7.26 -9.78 13.85
CA ASP A 135 -5.85 -9.91 13.46
C ASP A 135 -5.05 -8.91 14.30
N GLN A 136 -4.00 -9.38 14.97
CA GLN A 136 -3.10 -8.50 15.75
C GLN A 136 -2.25 -7.67 14.78
N ILE A 137 -2.87 -6.67 14.16
CA ILE A 137 -2.19 -5.70 13.32
C ILE A 137 -1.57 -4.65 14.24
N ASP A 138 -0.25 -4.65 14.32
CA ASP A 138 0.49 -3.73 15.17
C ASP A 138 0.51 -2.32 14.59
N GLY A 139 0.57 -2.21 13.27
CA GLY A 139 0.49 -0.94 12.56
C GLY A 139 0.58 -1.08 11.06
N ARG A 140 0.04 -0.09 10.36
CA ARG A 140 0.03 -0.04 8.89
C ARG A 140 0.32 1.37 8.42
N TYR A 141 0.84 1.48 7.20
CA TYR A 141 0.93 2.74 6.50
C TYR A 141 0.67 2.55 5.00
N TRP A 142 0.14 3.60 4.39
CA TRP A 142 -0.15 3.68 2.96
C TRP A 142 0.76 4.73 2.34
N LEU A 143 1.52 4.31 1.33
CA LEU A 143 2.34 5.21 0.53
C LEU A 143 1.72 5.38 -0.85
N SER A 144 1.78 6.59 -1.39
CA SER A 144 1.42 6.85 -2.76
C SER A 144 2.62 7.29 -3.59
N LEU A 145 2.60 6.87 -4.86
CA LEU A 145 3.41 7.43 -5.92
C LEU A 145 2.51 8.29 -6.80
N ILE A 146 2.85 9.57 -6.90
CA ILE A 146 2.13 10.54 -7.74
C ILE A 146 2.98 10.84 -8.95
N SER A 147 2.43 10.59 -10.14
CA SER A 147 3.09 10.84 -11.44
C SER A 147 3.07 12.33 -11.80
N PRO A 148 3.89 12.76 -12.80
CA PRO A 148 3.89 14.14 -13.31
C PRO A 148 2.53 14.64 -13.79
N VAL A 149 1.67 13.74 -14.25
CA VAL A 149 0.30 14.05 -14.72
C VAL A 149 -0.75 13.90 -13.61
N GLY A 150 -0.33 13.62 -12.37
CA GLY A 150 -1.22 13.53 -11.21
C GLY A 150 -1.91 12.19 -11.04
N ALA A 151 -1.44 11.11 -11.68
CA ALA A 151 -1.91 9.75 -11.39
C ALA A 151 -1.33 9.29 -10.05
N LYS A 152 -2.18 8.79 -9.18
CA LYS A 152 -1.82 8.31 -7.84
C LYS A 152 -2.00 6.81 -7.74
N ASN A 153 -0.92 6.10 -7.48
CA ASN A 153 -0.89 4.67 -7.17
C ASN A 153 -0.50 4.48 -5.70
N VAL A 154 -1.18 3.59 -5.00
CA VAL A 154 -1.02 3.41 -3.56
C VAL A 154 -0.61 1.97 -3.25
N LEU A 155 0.37 1.82 -2.38
CA LEU A 155 0.71 0.56 -1.73
C LEU A 155 0.44 0.62 -0.23
N LEU A 156 0.22 -0.54 0.36
CA LEU A 156 0.04 -0.75 1.80
C LEU A 156 1.14 -1.65 2.33
N VAL A 157 1.78 -1.24 3.41
CA VAL A 157 2.64 -2.09 4.22
C VAL A 157 2.06 -2.16 5.63
N GLY A 158 2.03 -3.34 6.21
CA GLY A 158 1.55 -3.53 7.57
C GLY A 158 2.35 -4.57 8.33
N TYR A 159 2.37 -4.40 9.63
CA TYR A 159 3.07 -5.25 10.57
C TYR A 159 2.08 -6.08 11.37
N VAL A 160 2.27 -7.39 11.32
CA VAL A 160 1.38 -8.39 11.94
C VAL A 160 2.26 -9.45 12.61
N SER A 161 1.94 -9.82 13.84
CA SER A 161 2.80 -10.73 14.62
C SER A 161 2.92 -12.14 14.03
N ASP A 162 1.92 -12.60 13.27
CA ASP A 162 1.89 -13.90 12.62
C ASP A 162 2.21 -13.86 11.11
N ALA A 163 2.58 -12.69 10.56
CA ALA A 163 3.12 -12.57 9.20
C ALA A 163 4.58 -13.01 9.13
N THR A 164 5.03 -13.28 7.92
CA THR A 164 6.45 -13.54 7.62
C THR A 164 7.07 -12.39 6.83
N ASN A 165 8.38 -12.36 6.68
CA ASN A 165 9.05 -11.43 5.76
C ASN A 165 9.23 -12.01 4.35
N ASP A 166 8.86 -13.27 4.16
CA ASP A 166 8.67 -13.91 2.84
C ASP A 166 7.26 -13.66 2.33
N PHE A 167 6.97 -14.12 1.10
CA PHE A 167 5.65 -14.00 0.52
C PHE A 167 4.61 -14.81 1.30
N ASP A 168 3.64 -14.12 1.88
CA ASP A 168 2.56 -14.67 2.69
C ASP A 168 1.21 -14.41 2.02
N VAL A 169 0.59 -15.46 1.49
CA VAL A 169 -0.67 -15.36 0.73
C VAL A 169 -1.80 -14.71 1.53
N LYS A 170 -1.80 -14.83 2.85
CA LYS A 170 -2.83 -14.24 3.72
C LYS A 170 -2.72 -12.71 3.79
N TYR A 171 -1.49 -12.19 3.85
CA TYR A 171 -1.20 -10.79 4.10
C TYR A 171 -0.66 -10.04 2.90
N ASP A 172 -0.21 -10.76 1.86
CA ASP A 172 0.38 -10.17 0.67
C ASP A 172 -0.58 -10.19 -0.50
N ALA A 173 -0.57 -9.13 -1.29
CA ALA A 173 -1.34 -9.05 -2.51
C ALA A 173 -0.47 -8.54 -3.67
N PRO A 174 -0.24 -9.37 -4.70
CA PRO A 174 0.44 -8.93 -5.90
C PRO A 174 -0.30 -7.79 -6.60
N ILE A 175 0.44 -6.95 -7.34
CA ILE A 175 -0.14 -5.92 -8.20
C ILE A 175 -1.19 -6.54 -9.14
N ALA A 176 -2.30 -5.83 -9.35
CA ALA A 176 -3.42 -6.38 -10.13
C ALA A 176 -3.13 -6.42 -11.62
N MET A 177 -2.43 -5.40 -12.16
CA MET A 177 -2.12 -5.22 -13.58
C MET A 177 -0.67 -4.78 -13.76
N SER A 178 0.13 -5.61 -14.42
CA SER A 178 1.56 -5.32 -14.68
C SER A 178 1.79 -4.30 -15.81
N SER A 179 0.81 -4.06 -16.65
CA SER A 179 0.91 -3.19 -17.83
C SER A 179 0.48 -1.74 -17.57
N SER A 180 0.29 -1.34 -16.32
CA SER A 180 -0.05 0.03 -15.91
C SER A 180 1.10 0.66 -15.15
N ASP A 181 1.04 1.97 -14.90
CA ASP A 181 1.86 2.56 -13.85
C ASP A 181 1.57 1.84 -12.54
N ASN A 182 2.62 1.47 -11.84
CA ASN A 182 2.51 0.76 -10.58
C ASN A 182 3.49 1.33 -9.55
N PHE A 183 3.09 1.21 -8.29
CA PHE A 183 3.95 1.41 -7.14
C PHE A 183 3.80 0.21 -6.22
N TYR A 184 4.90 -0.42 -5.85
CA TYR A 184 4.87 -1.70 -5.16
C TYR A 184 6.06 -1.87 -4.23
N SER A 185 5.90 -2.74 -3.24
CA SER A 185 7.01 -3.33 -2.50
C SER A 185 7.47 -4.62 -3.17
N ILE A 186 8.68 -5.07 -2.84
CA ILE A 186 9.31 -6.23 -3.49
C ILE A 186 9.68 -7.26 -2.44
N VAL A 187 9.21 -8.50 -2.64
CA VAL A 187 9.56 -9.68 -1.84
C VAL A 187 9.80 -10.86 -2.78
N ASN A 188 10.99 -11.47 -2.75
CA ASN A 188 11.31 -12.65 -3.58
C ASN A 188 10.90 -12.47 -5.05
N ASP A 189 11.28 -11.35 -5.65
CA ASP A 189 10.95 -10.93 -7.03
C ASP A 189 9.44 -10.72 -7.31
N LYS A 190 8.59 -10.80 -6.29
CA LYS A 190 7.18 -10.48 -6.41
C LYS A 190 6.92 -9.00 -6.14
N LYS A 191 6.10 -8.39 -6.99
CA LYS A 191 5.64 -7.00 -6.88
C LYS A 191 4.32 -6.96 -6.14
N LEU A 192 4.28 -6.32 -4.98
CA LEU A 192 3.14 -6.34 -4.07
C LEU A 192 2.50 -4.96 -3.91
N SER A 193 1.19 -4.88 -4.08
CA SER A 193 0.38 -3.71 -3.72
C SER A 193 0.07 -3.67 -2.22
N ILE A 194 0.01 -4.83 -1.56
CA ILE A 194 -0.16 -4.98 -0.12
C ILE A 194 0.90 -5.95 0.35
N GLN A 195 1.63 -5.57 1.40
CA GLN A 195 2.65 -6.42 2.01
C GLN A 195 2.48 -6.49 3.52
N GLY A 196 2.33 -7.71 4.04
CA GLY A 196 2.44 -8.03 5.45
C GLY A 196 3.88 -8.33 5.84
N ARG A 197 4.27 -7.91 7.03
CA ARG A 197 5.62 -8.13 7.57
C ARG A 197 5.56 -8.51 9.04
N ASN A 198 6.55 -9.25 9.49
CA ASN A 198 6.66 -9.62 10.89
C ASN A 198 7.09 -8.42 11.75
N SER A 199 6.44 -8.25 12.91
CA SER A 199 6.57 -7.05 13.74
C SER A 199 7.74 -6.96 14.72
N PRO A 200 8.41 -8.03 15.17
CA PRO A 200 9.28 -7.89 16.35
C PRO A 200 10.55 -7.04 16.18
N ASN A 201 10.96 -6.72 14.95
CA ASN A 201 12.20 -5.98 14.70
C ASN A 201 12.04 -4.86 13.66
N ILE A 202 10.99 -4.07 13.80
CA ILE A 202 10.67 -2.99 12.84
C ILE A 202 11.85 -2.03 12.61
N ILE A 203 12.59 -1.64 13.67
CA ILE A 203 13.69 -0.67 13.56
C ILE A 203 14.75 -1.12 12.57
N SER A 204 15.07 -2.41 12.53
CA SER A 204 16.08 -2.98 11.62
C SER A 204 15.50 -3.41 10.27
N ASP A 205 14.19 -3.36 10.11
CA ASP A 205 13.53 -3.82 8.90
C ASP A 205 13.71 -2.84 7.74
N ARG A 206 13.67 -3.37 6.52
CA ARG A 206 13.77 -2.62 5.27
C ARG A 206 12.74 -3.13 4.30
N VAL A 207 12.01 -2.20 3.68
CA VAL A 207 10.99 -2.54 2.69
C VAL A 207 11.47 -2.03 1.33
N PRO A 208 12.02 -2.90 0.47
CA PRO A 208 12.39 -2.54 -0.89
C PRO A 208 11.16 -2.11 -1.68
N LEU A 209 11.27 -0.98 -2.38
CA LEU A 209 10.23 -0.43 -3.23
C LEU A 209 10.63 -0.49 -4.70
N GLY A 210 9.61 -0.62 -5.52
CA GLY A 210 9.75 -0.52 -6.97
C GLY A 210 8.59 0.25 -7.59
N MET A 211 8.80 0.65 -8.83
CA MET A 211 7.78 1.28 -9.64
C MET A 211 7.93 0.91 -11.10
N SER A 212 6.84 0.97 -11.84
CA SER A 212 6.85 1.02 -13.30
C SER A 212 6.08 2.26 -13.73
N ASN A 213 6.64 3.04 -14.65
CA ASN A 213 6.10 4.32 -15.09
C ASN A 213 6.18 4.50 -16.60
N PHE A 214 5.14 5.11 -17.17
CA PHE A 214 5.04 5.32 -18.61
C PHE A 214 5.83 6.52 -19.10
N MET A 215 6.15 7.47 -18.23
CA MET A 215 6.75 8.74 -18.65
C MET A 215 7.91 9.16 -17.76
N ALA A 216 8.84 9.86 -18.35
CA ALA A 216 9.86 10.60 -17.62
C ALA A 216 9.27 11.82 -16.92
N GLY A 217 9.81 12.20 -15.77
CA GLY A 217 9.40 13.42 -15.08
C GLY A 217 9.59 13.38 -13.58
N ASN A 218 9.04 14.39 -12.92
CA ASN A 218 9.08 14.48 -11.47
C ASN A 218 7.95 13.68 -10.85
N TYR A 219 8.32 12.67 -10.07
CA TYR A 219 7.43 11.83 -9.27
C TYR A 219 7.50 12.24 -7.81
N LYS A 220 6.45 11.93 -7.06
CA LYS A 220 6.37 12.22 -5.64
C LYS A 220 5.94 10.99 -4.87
N ILE A 221 6.70 10.61 -3.84
CA ILE A 221 6.30 9.61 -2.84
C ILE A 221 5.76 10.35 -1.62
N LYS A 222 4.57 9.93 -1.18
CA LYS A 222 3.84 10.56 -0.08
C LYS A 222 3.29 9.52 0.88
N LEU A 223 3.30 9.85 2.19
CA LEU A 223 2.58 9.11 3.21
C LEU A 223 1.10 9.55 3.19
N GLU A 224 0.21 8.67 2.75
CA GLU A 224 -1.22 8.96 2.62
C GLU A 224 -1.99 8.74 3.92
N ASN A 225 -1.65 7.67 4.64
CA ASN A 225 -2.27 7.31 5.91
C ASN A 225 -1.38 6.38 6.72
N GLN A 226 -1.66 6.30 8.03
CA GLN A 226 -0.98 5.41 8.96
C GLN A 226 -1.88 5.07 10.13
N ASP A 227 -1.68 3.91 10.74
CA ASP A 227 -2.35 3.51 11.96
C ASP A 227 -1.42 2.68 12.89
N GLY A 228 -1.97 2.30 14.06
CA GLY A 228 -1.24 1.52 15.04
C GLY A 228 0.05 2.20 15.51
N LEU A 229 1.14 1.45 15.50
CA LEU A 229 2.46 1.92 15.98
C LEU A 229 3.06 3.11 15.19
N PHE A 230 2.56 3.37 13.98
CA PHE A 230 3.02 4.50 13.17
C PHE A 230 2.30 5.82 13.52
N MET A 231 1.22 5.77 14.31
CA MET A 231 0.52 6.98 14.75
C MET A 231 1.35 7.78 15.76
N ASN A 232 1.07 9.08 15.82
CA ASN A 232 1.64 10.01 16.82
C ASN A 232 3.18 10.00 16.88
N ASN A 233 3.83 9.71 15.75
CA ASN A 233 5.31 9.61 15.65
C ASN A 233 5.94 8.58 16.60
N GLN A 234 5.21 7.58 17.04
CA GLN A 234 5.78 6.49 17.85
C GLN A 234 6.83 5.72 17.05
N GLN A 235 6.55 5.41 15.77
CA GLN A 235 7.51 4.88 14.83
C GLN A 235 7.55 5.75 13.59
N LYS A 236 8.69 6.36 13.31
CA LYS A 236 8.91 7.17 12.11
C LYS A 236 9.15 6.29 10.90
N ILE A 237 8.80 6.83 9.72
CA ILE A 237 8.96 6.19 8.42
C ILE A 237 9.88 7.08 7.59
N TYR A 238 10.94 6.51 7.05
CA TYR A 238 11.90 7.21 6.18
C TYR A 238 11.94 6.56 4.82
N ILE A 239 11.99 7.38 3.77
CA ILE A 239 12.36 6.94 2.42
C ILE A 239 13.87 7.12 2.26
N LYS A 240 14.54 6.06 1.82
CA LYS A 240 15.93 6.10 1.39
C LYS A 240 16.01 5.95 -0.12
N ASP A 241 16.65 6.91 -0.77
CA ASP A 241 17.00 6.87 -2.19
C ASP A 241 18.46 6.42 -2.33
N ASN A 242 18.67 5.18 -2.68
CA ASN A 242 20.00 4.57 -2.83
C ASN A 242 20.80 5.16 -3.99
N MET A 243 20.15 5.83 -4.96
CA MET A 243 20.81 6.47 -6.08
C MET A 243 21.45 7.80 -5.65
N THR A 244 20.78 8.55 -4.78
CA THR A 244 21.23 9.89 -4.35
C THR A 244 21.82 9.92 -2.94
N GLY A 245 21.64 8.83 -2.17
CA GLY A 245 22.01 8.73 -0.77
C GLY A 245 21.10 9.54 0.18
N VAL A 246 20.00 10.08 -0.32
CA VAL A 246 19.06 10.87 0.48
C VAL A 246 18.26 9.96 1.40
N LEU A 247 18.23 10.30 2.69
CA LEU A 247 17.33 9.76 3.68
C LEU A 247 16.37 10.85 4.13
N LYS A 248 15.07 10.64 3.97
CA LYS A 248 14.05 11.65 4.29
C LYS A 248 12.90 11.05 5.07
N GLU A 249 12.55 11.67 6.20
CA GLU A 249 11.34 11.33 6.95
C GLU A 249 10.09 11.65 6.14
N LEU A 250 9.21 10.67 6.02
CA LEU A 250 7.88 10.83 5.43
C LEU A 250 6.87 11.11 6.54
N SER A 251 6.11 12.17 6.38
CA SER A 251 5.00 12.52 7.28
C SER A 251 3.86 13.12 6.46
N GLY A 252 2.72 13.39 7.05
CA GLY A 252 1.56 13.92 6.31
C GLY A 252 1.81 15.20 5.52
N SER A 253 2.84 15.98 5.86
CA SER A 253 3.24 17.22 5.16
C SER A 253 4.60 17.14 4.48
N ASN A 254 5.31 16.02 4.57
CA ASN A 254 6.70 15.90 4.15
C ASN A 254 6.85 14.82 3.08
N ASP A 255 6.68 15.22 1.82
CA ASP A 255 6.74 14.34 0.65
C ASP A 255 8.18 14.26 0.09
N TYR A 256 8.50 13.18 -0.61
CA TYR A 256 9.75 13.02 -1.34
C TYR A 256 9.53 13.15 -2.85
N THR A 257 10.12 14.16 -3.47
CA THR A 257 10.05 14.41 -4.91
C THR A 257 11.39 14.06 -5.56
N PHE A 258 11.33 13.36 -6.70
CA PHE A 258 12.51 12.94 -7.48
C PHE A 258 12.18 12.89 -8.97
N TYR A 259 13.21 13.03 -9.78
CA TYR A 259 13.12 12.83 -11.23
C TYR A 259 13.46 11.38 -11.59
N THR A 260 12.79 10.86 -12.61
CA THR A 260 13.10 9.56 -13.19
C THR A 260 12.68 9.48 -14.66
N ASP A 261 13.36 8.63 -15.42
CA ASP A 261 12.98 8.26 -16.76
C ASP A 261 11.81 7.28 -16.77
N ALA A 262 11.16 7.09 -17.91
CA ALA A 262 10.15 6.06 -18.08
C ALA A 262 10.78 4.66 -17.98
N GLY A 263 10.02 3.72 -17.44
CA GLY A 263 10.44 2.33 -17.33
C GLY A 263 10.20 1.73 -15.96
N GLU A 264 10.81 0.58 -15.73
CA GLU A 264 10.77 -0.12 -14.45
C GLU A 264 12.00 0.22 -13.62
N ILE A 265 11.79 0.58 -12.35
CA ILE A 265 12.83 0.97 -11.42
C ILE A 265 12.66 0.14 -10.15
N ASN A 266 13.63 -0.72 -9.90
CA ASN A 266 13.73 -1.55 -8.71
C ASN A 266 15.05 -1.26 -8.00
N GLY A 267 15.05 -1.39 -6.65
CA GLY A 267 16.27 -1.24 -5.85
C GLY A 267 16.75 0.20 -5.62
N ARG A 268 16.13 1.21 -6.21
CA ARG A 268 16.44 2.61 -5.93
C ARG A 268 15.91 3.05 -4.58
N PHE A 269 14.69 2.66 -4.23
CA PHE A 269 14.02 3.12 -3.02
C PHE A 269 13.80 1.99 -2.02
N GLU A 270 13.93 2.33 -0.75
CA GLU A 270 13.52 1.48 0.35
C GLU A 270 12.93 2.32 1.49
N ILE A 271 11.99 1.72 2.24
CA ILE A 271 11.54 2.28 3.51
C ILE A 271 12.42 1.73 4.61
N VAL A 272 12.84 2.62 5.51
CA VAL A 272 13.57 2.32 6.74
C VAL A 272 12.93 3.05 7.92
N TYR A 273 13.22 2.62 9.14
CA TYR A 273 12.50 3.07 10.34
C TYR A 273 13.37 3.78 11.37
N GLN A 274 14.60 4.01 11.02
CA GLN A 274 15.54 4.81 11.81
C GLN A 274 16.43 5.62 10.88
N GLU A 275 16.92 6.74 11.39
CA GLU A 275 18.02 7.44 10.75
C GLU A 275 19.23 6.50 10.78
N GLU A 276 19.89 6.32 9.65
CA GLU A 276 21.20 5.67 9.65
C GLU A 276 22.08 6.57 10.52
N SER A 277 22.46 6.06 11.70
CA SER A 277 23.54 6.67 12.43
C SER A 277 24.73 6.69 11.45
N THR A 278 25.03 7.85 10.87
CA THR A 278 26.37 8.04 10.36
C THR A 278 27.25 7.55 11.47
N LEU A 279 28.06 6.51 11.20
CA LEU A 279 29.22 6.23 12.03
C LEU A 279 30.06 7.52 11.97
N GLY A 280 29.64 8.49 12.77
CA GLY A 280 30.38 9.72 12.96
C GLY A 280 31.72 9.25 13.47
N VAL A 281 32.75 9.48 12.66
CA VAL A 281 34.09 9.59 13.19
C VAL A 281 33.91 10.43 14.44
N ASN A 282 34.06 9.83 15.61
CA ASN A 282 34.08 10.53 16.87
C ASN A 282 34.97 11.74 16.64
N GLN A 283 34.40 12.94 16.69
CA GLN A 283 35.23 14.15 16.64
C GLN A 283 36.26 13.94 17.73
N VAL A 284 37.48 13.69 17.31
CA VAL A 284 38.62 13.68 18.21
C VAL A 284 38.57 15.02 18.91
N LYS A 285 38.11 15.04 20.16
CA LYS A 285 38.19 16.23 20.99
C LYS A 285 39.63 16.68 20.87
N LYS A 286 39.88 17.86 20.27
CA LYS A 286 41.19 18.47 20.27
C LYS A 286 41.63 18.55 21.72
N GLN A 287 42.47 17.62 22.13
CA GLN A 287 43.19 17.77 23.36
C GLN A 287 44.25 18.84 23.10
N ASN A 288 44.12 19.96 23.76
CA ASN A 288 45.15 20.96 23.78
C ASN A 288 46.36 20.39 24.56
N VAL A 289 47.37 19.98 23.84
CA VAL A 289 48.62 19.59 24.43
C VAL A 289 49.38 20.89 24.73
N LEU A 290 49.50 21.25 26.00
CA LEU A 290 50.37 22.34 26.45
C LEU A 290 51.83 21.81 26.49
N ILE A 291 52.66 22.32 25.60
CA ILE A 291 54.10 22.03 25.62
C ILE A 291 54.77 23.16 26.42
N PHE A 292 55.32 22.80 27.56
CA PHE A 292 56.20 23.71 28.35
C PHE A 292 57.62 23.54 27.88
N ARG A 293 58.33 24.64 27.73
CA ARG A 293 59.76 24.67 27.53
C ARG A 293 60.38 25.03 28.87
N ASP A 294 61.10 24.09 29.45
CA ASP A 294 61.93 24.36 30.61
C ASP A 294 63.17 25.11 30.13
N ASN A 295 63.45 26.29 30.70
CA ASN A 295 64.65 27.04 30.47
C ASN A 295 65.59 26.76 31.65
N ASP A 296 66.63 25.96 31.41
CA ASP A 296 67.86 25.96 32.20
C ASP A 296 68.78 27.09 31.74
#